data_2fba77e0066f83043d35436248a362a7
#
_entry.id   2fba77e0066f83043d35436248a362a7
#
_cell.length_a   1.000
_cell.length_b   1.000
_cell.length_c   1.000
_cell.angle_alpha   90.00
_cell.angle_beta   90.00
_cell.angle_gamma   90.00
#
_symmetry.space_group_name_H-M   'P 1'
#
loop_
_entity.id
_entity.type
_entity.pdbx_description
1 polymer ?
#
loop_
_entity_poly.entity_id
_entity_poly.type
_entity_poly.pdbx_seq_one_letter_code
_entity_poly.pdbx_strand_id
1 'polypeptide(L)'
;MSVPEVTWRVSQKLLQKNEKKKFEPHKLAVTKTLFNKNLKDLHMDADKMHLNLENKEFSLNRTIPLLGGYDYEVYRKQWDAGFQTNNNWPKKFSYSLEYKQRDDIGDARTNWELNRHFQFALLAKNYYVSKDIKFLNEFQELFENWNNENPFLYGISWTSVMEVAIRVSNWCYAYCFLSYCEDVSESILKELETGIINMTDYIANHYSRYSSANNHLIVEAYAIGQSGVLLNYKPWIDLAVQILTKEFSLQNYSDGVNKELSLHYQSFYMEAVGLMMRLLRKNYIVVPDEWSEWLGKMCHYLRDCLGEHGEVVEFGDNDEGKILDLCGEHYNHYEYVLGLLSCQLF
;
A
#
# COMPACT_ATOMS: atom_id res chain seq x y z
N MET A 1 -9.53 -27.28 4.05
CA MET A 1 -8.15 -26.78 4.24
C MET A 1 -7.16 -27.91 4.00
N SER A 2 -6.09 -27.67 3.26
CA SER A 2 -5.02 -28.64 3.04
C SER A 2 -4.11 -28.74 4.29
N VAL A 3 -3.35 -29.85 4.42
CA VAL A 3 -2.39 -30.00 5.54
C VAL A 3 -1.36 -28.88 5.58
N PRO A 4 -0.76 -28.44 4.45
CA PRO A 4 0.14 -27.29 4.44
C PRO A 4 -0.52 -25.98 4.92
N GLU A 5 -1.78 -25.74 4.58
CA GLU A 5 -2.52 -24.56 5.04
C GLU A 5 -2.75 -24.61 6.56
N VAL A 6 -3.13 -25.74 7.11
CA VAL A 6 -3.30 -25.90 8.57
C VAL A 6 -1.98 -25.63 9.29
N THR A 7 -0.88 -26.21 8.80
CA THR A 7 0.46 -26.00 9.38
C THR A 7 0.85 -24.52 9.36
N TRP A 8 0.61 -23.84 8.24
CA TRP A 8 0.87 -22.42 8.11
C TRP A 8 0.02 -21.59 9.09
N ARG A 9 -1.29 -21.86 9.19
CA ARG A 9 -2.17 -21.15 10.13
C ARG A 9 -1.74 -21.31 11.58
N VAL A 10 -1.26 -22.50 11.95
CA VAL A 10 -0.71 -22.75 13.31
C VAL A 10 0.57 -21.95 13.51
N SER A 11 1.48 -21.95 12.54
CA SER A 11 2.72 -21.15 12.63
C SER A 11 2.45 -19.66 12.74
N GLN A 12 1.46 -19.13 11.99
CA GLN A 12 1.05 -17.72 12.09
C GLN A 12 0.48 -17.38 13.48
N LYS A 13 -0.34 -18.25 14.08
CA LYS A 13 -0.83 -18.05 15.45
C LYS A 13 0.29 -18.04 16.48
N LEU A 14 1.31 -18.88 16.30
CA LEU A 14 2.48 -18.89 17.19
C LEU A 14 3.31 -17.58 17.02
N LEU A 15 3.51 -17.14 15.79
CA LEU A 15 4.19 -15.88 15.49
C LEU A 15 3.45 -14.70 16.13
N GLN A 16 2.14 -14.58 15.90
CA GLN A 16 1.28 -13.55 16.51
C GLN A 16 1.33 -13.56 18.04
N LYS A 17 1.35 -14.75 18.65
CA LYS A 17 1.50 -14.88 20.13
C LYS A 17 2.84 -14.38 20.62
N ASN A 18 3.91 -14.62 19.87
CA ASN A 18 5.25 -14.12 20.20
C ASN A 18 5.34 -12.61 20.05
N GLU A 19 4.77 -12.07 18.96
CA GLU A 19 4.69 -10.62 18.72
C GLU A 19 3.86 -9.91 19.79
N LYS A 20 2.74 -10.49 20.18
CA LYS A 20 1.94 -9.97 21.31
C LYS A 20 2.79 -9.84 22.57
N LYS A 21 3.57 -10.85 22.91
CA LYS A 21 4.47 -10.81 24.07
C LYS A 21 5.59 -9.75 23.93
N LYS A 22 6.07 -9.54 22.71
CA LYS A 22 7.17 -8.61 22.42
C LYS A 22 6.71 -7.15 22.38
N PHE A 23 5.57 -6.85 21.75
CA PHE A 23 5.17 -5.49 21.42
C PHE A 23 4.06 -4.92 22.32
N GLU A 24 3.07 -5.72 22.73
CA GLU A 24 1.95 -5.25 23.54
C GLU A 24 2.37 -4.51 24.81
N PRO A 25 3.40 -4.95 25.57
CA PRO A 25 3.81 -4.26 26.79
C PRO A 25 4.44 -2.88 26.54
N HIS A 26 4.96 -2.61 25.34
CA HIS A 26 5.84 -1.48 25.10
C HIS A 26 5.24 -0.37 24.26
N LYS A 27 4.16 -0.64 23.52
CA LYS A 27 3.50 0.34 22.62
C LYS A 27 4.49 1.16 21.80
N LEU A 28 5.38 0.48 21.09
CA LEU A 28 6.48 1.10 20.35
C LEU A 28 5.97 1.76 19.06
N ALA A 29 6.37 2.98 18.80
CA ALA A 29 6.19 3.61 17.52
C ALA A 29 7.01 2.87 16.45
N VAL A 30 6.41 2.65 15.26
CA VAL A 30 7.03 1.89 14.17
C VAL A 30 8.29 2.58 13.61
N THR A 31 8.43 3.89 13.81
CA THR A 31 9.52 4.72 13.26
C THR A 31 10.70 4.93 14.20
N LYS A 32 10.53 4.69 15.50
CA LYS A 32 11.54 5.08 16.51
C LYS A 32 12.69 4.10 16.68
N THR A 33 12.50 2.83 16.35
CA THR A 33 13.50 1.79 16.55
C THR A 33 13.37 0.72 15.46
N LEU A 34 14.50 0.27 14.93
CA LEU A 34 14.53 -0.87 14.01
C LEU A 34 14.32 -2.18 14.78
N PHE A 35 13.24 -2.91 14.46
CA PHE A 35 12.85 -4.12 15.19
C PHE A 35 13.67 -5.35 14.81
N ASN A 36 14.06 -5.44 13.54
CA ASN A 36 14.94 -6.50 13.03
C ASN A 36 16.35 -5.96 12.81
N LYS A 37 17.26 -6.25 13.75
CA LYS A 37 18.65 -5.76 13.72
C LYS A 37 19.47 -6.28 12.53
N ASN A 38 19.03 -7.34 11.86
CA ASN A 38 19.70 -7.84 10.66
C ASN A 38 19.52 -6.90 9.45
N LEU A 39 18.58 -5.96 9.52
CA LEU A 39 18.29 -4.97 8.47
C LEU A 39 18.93 -3.60 8.74
N LYS A 40 19.82 -3.51 9.73
CA LYS A 40 20.41 -2.23 10.21
C LYS A 40 21.26 -1.49 9.19
N ASP A 41 21.80 -2.22 8.22
CA ASP A 41 22.71 -1.69 7.20
C ASP A 41 21.96 -1.32 5.90
N LEU A 42 20.64 -1.44 5.89
CA LEU A 42 19.80 -1.03 4.76
C LEU A 42 19.55 0.47 4.81
N HIS A 43 19.69 1.12 3.66
CA HIS A 43 19.40 2.53 3.45
C HIS A 43 18.64 2.72 2.15
N MET A 44 17.65 3.61 2.17
CA MET A 44 16.83 3.91 1.00
C MET A 44 17.57 4.79 0.00
N ASP A 45 17.47 4.43 -1.26
CA ASP A 45 17.94 5.18 -2.42
C ASP A 45 16.71 5.69 -3.19
N ALA A 46 16.44 6.98 -3.06
CA ALA A 46 15.27 7.62 -3.67
C ALA A 46 15.34 7.63 -5.21
N ASP A 47 16.53 7.66 -5.79
CA ASP A 47 16.70 7.69 -7.25
C ASP A 47 16.14 6.44 -7.92
N LYS A 48 16.11 5.33 -7.21
CA LYS A 48 15.53 4.06 -7.69
C LYS A 48 14.02 4.11 -7.91
N MET A 49 13.31 5.08 -7.34
CA MET A 49 11.87 5.25 -7.61
C MET A 49 11.62 5.80 -9.02
N HIS A 50 12.58 6.50 -9.61
CA HIS A 50 12.44 7.15 -10.92
C HIS A 50 11.19 8.01 -11.02
N LEU A 51 11.01 8.91 -10.03
CA LEU A 51 9.90 9.85 -10.01
C LEU A 51 9.96 10.79 -11.22
N ASN A 52 8.80 11.18 -11.74
CA ASN A 52 8.74 12.27 -12.71
C ASN A 52 8.80 13.62 -11.97
N LEU A 53 10.02 14.10 -11.73
CA LEU A 53 10.28 15.34 -11.00
C LEU A 53 10.03 16.60 -11.84
N GLU A 54 9.83 16.47 -13.14
CA GLU A 54 9.48 17.57 -14.03
C GLU A 54 8.00 17.95 -13.97
N ASN A 55 7.15 17.01 -13.54
CA ASN A 55 5.72 17.28 -13.37
C ASN A 55 5.50 18.28 -12.22
N LYS A 56 5.06 19.49 -12.56
CA LYS A 56 4.77 20.57 -11.62
C LYS A 56 3.31 20.65 -11.18
N GLU A 57 2.48 19.72 -11.64
CA GLU A 57 1.09 19.64 -11.21
C GLU A 57 1.00 19.20 -9.76
N PHE A 58 0.17 19.90 -8.98
CA PHE A 58 -0.13 19.55 -7.60
C PHE A 58 -1.59 19.85 -7.28
N SER A 59 -2.13 19.12 -6.32
CA SER A 59 -3.51 19.30 -5.85
C SER A 59 -3.54 20.08 -4.54
N LEU A 60 -4.48 21.03 -4.45
CA LEU A 60 -4.77 21.74 -3.19
C LEU A 60 -5.85 20.99 -2.37
N ASN A 61 -6.38 19.90 -2.90
CA ASN A 61 -7.42 19.15 -2.20
C ASN A 61 -6.88 18.56 -0.89
N ARG A 62 -7.52 18.90 0.20
CA ARG A 62 -7.22 18.43 1.55
C ARG A 62 -8.27 17.47 2.08
N THR A 63 -9.21 17.10 1.23
CA THR A 63 -10.27 16.16 1.55
C THR A 63 -9.99 14.87 0.84
N ILE A 64 -10.04 13.77 1.57
CA ILE A 64 -9.88 12.42 1.04
C ILE A 64 -11.26 11.79 0.99
N PRO A 65 -11.74 11.39 -0.19
CA PRO A 65 -12.92 10.56 -0.29
C PRO A 65 -12.61 9.18 0.30
N LEU A 66 -13.48 8.69 1.17
CA LEU A 66 -13.37 7.37 1.78
C LEU A 66 -14.55 6.49 1.38
N LEU A 67 -14.36 5.19 1.41
CA LEU A 67 -15.37 4.18 1.16
C LEU A 67 -16.67 4.46 1.94
N GLY A 68 -17.79 4.39 1.25
CA GLY A 68 -19.11 4.69 1.83
C GLY A 68 -19.54 6.16 1.68
N GLY A 69 -18.82 6.94 0.87
CA GLY A 69 -19.17 8.33 0.55
C GLY A 69 -18.84 9.32 1.68
N TYR A 70 -17.83 9.01 2.48
CA TYR A 70 -17.34 9.91 3.53
C TYR A 70 -16.21 10.77 3.00
N ASP A 71 -16.31 12.08 3.19
CA ASP A 71 -15.22 13.01 2.97
C ASP A 71 -14.46 13.26 4.28
N TYR A 72 -13.15 12.98 4.28
CA TYR A 72 -12.32 13.18 5.45
C TYR A 72 -11.35 14.32 5.23
N GLU A 73 -11.44 15.31 6.11
CA GLU A 73 -10.48 16.41 6.15
C GLU A 73 -9.19 15.95 6.83
N VAL A 74 -8.10 15.97 6.09
CA VAL A 74 -6.79 15.40 6.46
C VAL A 74 -6.30 15.86 7.83
N TYR A 75 -6.57 17.10 8.22
CA TYR A 75 -6.08 17.69 9.47
C TYR A 75 -6.82 17.23 10.74
N ARG A 76 -7.92 16.46 10.63
CA ARG A 76 -8.71 16.05 11.82
C ARG A 76 -8.00 15.05 12.73
N LYS A 77 -7.00 14.31 12.24
CA LYS A 77 -6.19 13.35 13.02
C LYS A 77 -7.02 12.30 13.78
N GLN A 78 -8.14 11.88 13.24
CA GLN A 78 -9.03 10.88 13.85
C GLN A 78 -8.77 9.49 13.27
N TRP A 79 -7.58 8.95 13.50
CA TRP A 79 -7.08 7.72 12.87
C TRP A 79 -7.86 6.45 13.24
N ASP A 80 -8.62 6.47 14.30
CA ASP A 80 -9.44 5.37 14.80
C ASP A 80 -10.96 5.64 14.67
N ALA A 81 -11.37 6.64 13.88
CA ALA A 81 -12.78 6.99 13.69
C ALA A 81 -13.60 5.84 13.09
N GLY A 82 -14.77 5.58 13.67
CA GLY A 82 -15.82 4.77 13.08
C GLY A 82 -16.80 5.65 12.32
N PHE A 83 -16.57 5.87 11.05
CA PHE A 83 -17.25 6.90 10.24
C PHE A 83 -18.79 6.78 10.18
N GLN A 84 -19.35 5.60 10.40
CA GLN A 84 -20.81 5.37 10.39
C GLN A 84 -21.47 5.74 11.73
N THR A 85 -20.68 5.92 12.77
CA THR A 85 -21.14 6.25 14.11
C THR A 85 -20.22 7.29 14.75
N ASN A 86 -20.56 7.76 15.96
CA ASN A 86 -19.67 8.63 16.74
C ASN A 86 -18.67 7.84 17.60
N ASN A 87 -18.62 6.51 17.45
CA ASN A 87 -17.70 5.66 18.21
C ASN A 87 -16.38 5.50 17.47
N ASN A 88 -15.31 5.28 18.22
CA ASN A 88 -13.99 5.00 17.69
C ASN A 88 -13.64 3.51 17.81
N TRP A 89 -12.78 3.04 16.91
CA TRP A 89 -12.20 1.70 16.98
C TRP A 89 -11.35 1.58 18.26
N PRO A 90 -11.48 0.47 19.00
CA PRO A 90 -10.74 0.31 20.26
C PRO A 90 -9.23 0.25 20.06
N LYS A 91 -8.47 0.96 20.88
CA LYS A 91 -7.00 0.88 20.93
C LYS A 91 -6.56 -0.39 21.67
N LYS A 92 -6.62 -1.53 21.00
CA LYS A 92 -6.20 -2.86 21.48
C LYS A 92 -5.12 -3.42 20.57
N PHE A 93 -4.44 -4.45 21.04
CA PHE A 93 -3.52 -5.20 20.19
C PHE A 93 -4.28 -5.80 18.99
N SER A 94 -3.83 -5.54 17.78
CA SER A 94 -4.59 -5.76 16.53
C SER A 94 -5.10 -7.20 16.37
N TYR A 95 -4.30 -8.20 16.78
CA TYR A 95 -4.71 -9.61 16.72
C TYR A 95 -5.82 -9.99 17.73
N SER A 96 -6.16 -9.09 18.65
CA SER A 96 -7.25 -9.26 19.61
C SER A 96 -8.43 -8.35 19.34
N LEU A 97 -8.39 -7.61 18.22
CA LEU A 97 -9.44 -6.67 17.85
C LEU A 97 -10.44 -7.36 16.92
N GLU A 98 -11.68 -7.41 17.35
CA GLU A 98 -12.81 -7.87 16.52
C GLU A 98 -13.26 -6.69 15.67
N TYR A 99 -13.08 -6.78 14.35
CA TYR A 99 -13.40 -5.70 13.41
C TYR A 99 -14.46 -6.09 12.38
N LYS A 100 -14.89 -7.35 12.35
CA LYS A 100 -15.93 -7.82 11.44
C LYS A 100 -17.31 -7.56 12.03
N GLN A 101 -18.24 -7.08 11.21
CA GLN A 101 -19.64 -6.88 11.59
C GLN A 101 -19.82 -6.07 12.89
N ARG A 102 -19.27 -4.86 12.88
CA ARG A 102 -19.30 -3.93 14.02
C ARG A 102 -20.26 -2.77 13.74
N ASP A 103 -21.56 -3.06 13.73
CA ASP A 103 -22.62 -2.04 13.52
C ASP A 103 -22.59 -0.92 14.58
N ASP A 104 -21.98 -1.20 15.74
CA ASP A 104 -21.79 -0.23 16.81
C ASP A 104 -20.66 0.78 16.55
N ILE A 105 -19.78 0.51 15.58
CA ILE A 105 -18.67 1.40 15.22
C ILE A 105 -18.76 1.79 13.74
N GLY A 106 -18.85 0.80 12.85
CA GLY A 106 -18.90 0.97 11.42
C GLY A 106 -18.03 0.00 10.66
N ASP A 107 -17.87 0.23 9.35
CA ASP A 107 -17.05 -0.61 8.48
C ASP A 107 -15.56 -0.30 8.69
N ALA A 108 -14.78 -1.35 8.98
CA ALA A 108 -13.34 -1.23 9.14
C ALA A 108 -12.64 -0.75 7.85
N ARG A 109 -13.20 -1.07 6.66
CA ARG A 109 -12.63 -0.69 5.36
C ARG A 109 -12.55 0.83 5.19
N THR A 110 -13.57 1.57 5.61
CA THR A 110 -13.57 3.04 5.59
C THR A 110 -12.42 3.60 6.43
N ASN A 111 -12.17 3.04 7.63
CA ASN A 111 -11.06 3.46 8.47
C ASN A 111 -9.69 3.03 7.91
N TRP A 112 -9.61 1.84 7.34
CA TRP A 112 -8.37 1.36 6.70
C TRP A 112 -7.92 2.29 5.58
N GLU A 113 -8.84 2.76 4.76
CA GLU A 113 -8.54 3.66 3.65
C GLU A 113 -7.91 4.96 4.13
N LEU A 114 -8.40 5.57 5.20
CA LEU A 114 -7.75 6.72 5.85
C LEU A 114 -6.29 6.40 6.24
N ASN A 115 -6.04 5.19 6.73
CA ASN A 115 -4.74 4.74 7.20
C ASN A 115 -3.82 4.16 6.08
N ARG A 116 -4.22 4.23 4.80
CA ARG A 116 -3.37 3.98 3.62
C ARG A 116 -2.37 5.09 3.39
N HIS A 117 -2.62 6.29 3.92
CA HIS A 117 -1.73 7.46 3.90
C HIS A 117 -1.46 8.03 2.50
N PHE A 118 -2.45 8.05 1.61
CA PHE A 118 -2.36 8.79 0.34
C PHE A 118 -2.00 10.26 0.57
N GLN A 119 -2.55 10.86 1.64
CA GLN A 119 -2.26 12.24 2.04
C GLN A 119 -0.77 12.48 2.31
N PHE A 120 -0.01 11.50 2.78
CA PHE A 120 1.42 11.67 3.05
C PHE A 120 2.21 11.79 1.74
N ALA A 121 1.94 10.91 0.77
CA ALA A 121 2.55 10.99 -0.54
C ALA A 121 2.18 12.30 -1.27
N LEU A 122 0.91 12.72 -1.16
CA LEU A 122 0.41 13.96 -1.78
C LEU A 122 1.03 15.21 -1.15
N LEU A 123 1.10 15.31 0.19
CA LEU A 123 1.71 16.44 0.88
C LEU A 123 3.20 16.54 0.57
N ALA A 124 3.91 15.41 0.55
CA ALA A 124 5.31 15.36 0.17
C ALA A 124 5.55 15.83 -1.28
N LYS A 125 4.72 15.36 -2.22
CA LYS A 125 4.74 15.83 -3.62
C LYS A 125 4.45 17.32 -3.70
N ASN A 126 3.39 17.80 -3.04
CA ASN A 126 3.00 19.19 -3.06
C ASN A 126 4.12 20.11 -2.51
N TYR A 127 4.79 19.68 -1.43
CA TYR A 127 5.96 20.39 -0.92
C TYR A 127 7.12 20.39 -1.92
N TYR A 128 7.43 19.22 -2.50
CA TYR A 128 8.49 19.11 -3.51
C TYR A 128 8.27 20.07 -4.68
N VAL A 129 7.02 20.15 -5.19
CA VAL A 129 6.67 20.96 -6.37
C VAL A 129 6.61 22.45 -6.06
N SER A 130 5.92 22.85 -4.97
CA SER A 130 5.62 24.25 -4.66
C SER A 130 6.66 24.93 -3.79
N LYS A 131 7.43 24.15 -3.02
CA LYS A 131 8.31 24.63 -1.93
C LYS A 131 7.57 25.44 -0.86
N ASP A 132 6.25 25.35 -0.80
CA ASP A 132 5.45 25.99 0.24
C ASP A 132 5.57 25.18 1.54
N ILE A 133 6.25 25.74 2.51
CA ILE A 133 6.58 25.12 3.80
C ILE A 133 5.36 24.62 4.57
N LYS A 134 4.16 25.15 4.26
CA LYS A 134 2.93 24.68 4.91
C LYS A 134 2.66 23.19 4.66
N PHE A 135 2.98 22.65 3.47
CA PHE A 135 2.80 21.23 3.16
C PHE A 135 3.76 20.35 3.94
N LEU A 136 5.02 20.81 4.14
CA LEU A 136 5.98 20.11 4.97
C LEU A 136 5.55 20.10 6.45
N ASN A 137 5.14 21.25 6.96
CA ASN A 137 4.69 21.36 8.35
C ASN A 137 3.47 20.46 8.62
N GLU A 138 2.51 20.43 7.68
CA GLU A 138 1.33 19.58 7.78
C GLU A 138 1.69 18.10 7.70
N PHE A 139 2.60 17.72 6.78
CA PHE A 139 3.13 16.37 6.70
C PHE A 139 3.77 15.94 8.04
N GLN A 140 4.65 16.75 8.58
CA GLN A 140 5.36 16.46 9.85
C GLN A 140 4.38 16.29 11.01
N GLU A 141 3.42 17.20 11.14
CA GLU A 141 2.41 17.17 12.20
C GLU A 141 1.53 15.92 12.13
N LEU A 142 1.08 15.55 10.92
CA LEU A 142 0.27 14.35 10.72
C LEU A 142 1.10 13.07 10.93
N PHE A 143 2.32 13.03 10.43
CA PHE A 143 3.22 11.90 10.57
C PHE A 143 3.58 11.62 12.04
N GLU A 144 3.96 12.66 12.78
CA GLU A 144 4.24 12.54 14.21
C GLU A 144 3.01 12.13 15.01
N ASN A 145 1.87 12.77 14.74
CA ASN A 145 0.62 12.44 15.41
C ASN A 145 0.21 10.99 15.16
N TRP A 146 0.27 10.52 13.89
CA TRP A 146 -0.06 9.13 13.57
C TRP A 146 0.85 8.13 14.31
N ASN A 147 2.16 8.36 14.31
CA ASN A 147 3.13 7.48 14.99
C ASN A 147 2.87 7.38 16.49
N ASN A 148 2.47 8.48 17.14
CA ASN A 148 2.18 8.50 18.57
C ASN A 148 0.85 7.79 18.89
N GLU A 149 -0.17 7.96 18.04
CA GLU A 149 -1.51 7.43 18.25
C GLU A 149 -1.67 5.97 17.79
N ASN A 150 -0.79 5.46 16.90
CA ASN A 150 -0.87 4.13 16.31
C ASN A 150 0.41 3.32 16.54
N PRO A 151 0.72 2.95 17.81
CA PRO A 151 1.87 2.11 18.12
C PRO A 151 1.83 0.81 17.30
N PHE A 152 2.98 0.26 17.01
CA PHE A 152 3.10 -0.94 16.16
C PHE A 152 2.21 -2.07 16.66
N LEU A 153 1.38 -2.60 15.77
CA LEU A 153 0.36 -3.63 16.02
C LEU A 153 -0.74 -3.23 17.03
N TYR A 154 -0.97 -1.93 17.26
CA TYR A 154 -2.06 -1.44 18.09
C TYR A 154 -3.12 -0.70 17.28
N GLY A 155 -4.37 -1.06 17.47
CA GLY A 155 -5.52 -0.43 16.82
C GLY A 155 -5.89 -1.03 15.45
N ILE A 156 -6.89 -0.41 14.84
CA ILE A 156 -7.53 -0.86 13.60
C ILE A 156 -6.58 -0.80 12.39
N SER A 157 -5.68 0.17 12.37
CA SER A 157 -4.71 0.39 11.29
C SER A 157 -3.72 -0.77 11.07
N TRP A 158 -3.69 -1.77 11.96
CA TRP A 158 -2.80 -2.92 11.92
C TRP A 158 -3.53 -4.26 11.73
N THR A 159 -4.83 -4.25 11.45
CA THR A 159 -5.63 -5.49 11.36
C THR A 159 -5.59 -6.16 9.99
N SER A 160 -5.17 -5.45 8.95
CA SER A 160 -5.03 -5.97 7.58
C SER A 160 -3.60 -5.73 7.07
N VAL A 161 -2.94 -6.79 6.61
CA VAL A 161 -1.56 -6.72 6.08
C VAL A 161 -1.54 -5.93 4.75
N MET A 162 -2.55 -6.09 3.91
CA MET A 162 -2.69 -5.33 2.66
C MET A 162 -2.74 -3.82 2.92
N GLU A 163 -3.45 -3.37 3.94
CA GLU A 163 -3.53 -1.95 4.29
C GLU A 163 -2.18 -1.40 4.75
N VAL A 164 -1.41 -2.23 5.49
CA VAL A 164 -0.02 -1.88 5.82
C VAL A 164 0.85 -1.81 4.57
N ALA A 165 0.61 -2.68 3.57
CA ALA A 165 1.35 -2.68 2.31
C ALA A 165 1.08 -1.41 1.47
N ILE A 166 -0.18 -0.98 1.35
CA ILE A 166 -0.53 0.28 0.68
C ILE A 166 0.10 1.47 1.41
N ARG A 167 0.07 1.47 2.75
CA ARG A 167 0.74 2.48 3.57
C ARG A 167 2.23 2.55 3.30
N VAL A 168 2.92 1.41 3.27
CA VAL A 168 4.35 1.33 2.93
C VAL A 168 4.62 1.95 1.56
N SER A 169 3.79 1.63 0.56
CA SER A 169 3.93 2.22 -0.77
C SER A 169 3.87 3.75 -0.73
N ASN A 170 2.86 4.30 -0.08
CA ASN A 170 2.70 5.75 0.04
C ASN A 170 3.84 6.42 0.84
N TRP A 171 4.36 5.75 1.87
CA TRP A 171 5.54 6.24 2.61
C TRP A 171 6.80 6.21 1.76
N CYS A 172 6.97 5.21 0.89
CA CYS A 172 8.08 5.17 -0.06
C CYS A 172 8.04 6.38 -1.02
N TYR A 173 6.86 6.74 -1.54
CA TYR A 173 6.71 7.93 -2.36
C TYR A 173 6.97 9.22 -1.57
N ALA A 174 6.44 9.32 -0.34
CA ALA A 174 6.69 10.46 0.53
C ALA A 174 8.18 10.63 0.81
N TYR A 175 8.87 9.55 1.21
CA TYR A 175 10.32 9.54 1.41
C TYR A 175 11.07 10.06 0.18
N CYS A 176 10.74 9.51 -1.00
CA CYS A 176 11.44 9.89 -2.22
C CYS A 176 11.24 11.36 -2.60
N PHE A 177 10.02 11.92 -2.50
CA PHE A 177 9.80 13.34 -2.74
C PHE A 177 10.55 14.23 -1.73
N LEU A 178 10.49 13.88 -0.44
CA LEU A 178 11.12 14.66 0.62
C LEU A 178 12.65 14.62 0.57
N SER A 179 13.24 13.50 0.14
CA SER A 179 14.71 13.37 0.01
C SER A 179 15.34 14.31 -1.03
N TYR A 180 14.55 14.82 -1.99
CA TYR A 180 15.00 15.83 -2.94
C TYR A 180 14.81 17.28 -2.43
N CYS A 181 14.47 17.45 -1.16
CA CYS A 181 14.24 18.77 -0.56
C CYS A 181 15.29 19.04 0.53
N GLU A 182 16.14 20.04 0.33
CA GLU A 182 17.24 20.37 1.23
C GLU A 182 16.79 20.80 2.63
N ASP A 183 15.59 21.36 2.76
CA ASP A 183 15.03 21.84 4.03
C ASP A 183 14.44 20.71 4.91
N VAL A 184 14.37 19.48 4.40
CA VAL A 184 13.84 18.35 5.16
C VAL A 184 14.92 17.78 6.07
N SER A 185 14.62 17.66 7.36
CA SER A 185 15.58 17.13 8.33
C SER A 185 15.92 15.66 8.09
N GLU A 186 17.19 15.29 8.28
CA GLU A 186 17.63 13.90 8.24
C GLU A 186 16.87 13.00 9.24
N SER A 187 16.42 13.58 10.36
CA SER A 187 15.63 12.86 11.36
C SER A 187 14.31 12.34 10.78
N ILE A 188 13.59 13.15 10.02
CA ILE A 188 12.32 12.76 9.38
C ILE A 188 12.53 11.67 8.34
N LEU A 189 13.54 11.84 7.49
CA LEU A 189 13.89 10.82 6.50
C LEU A 189 14.28 9.50 7.17
N LYS A 190 15.03 9.56 8.26
CA LYS A 190 15.41 8.38 9.04
C LYS A 190 14.24 7.71 9.73
N GLU A 191 13.27 8.47 10.23
CA GLU A 191 12.04 7.93 10.80
C GLU A 191 11.18 7.25 9.73
N LEU A 192 11.01 7.87 8.56
CA LEU A 192 10.32 7.25 7.43
C LEU A 192 10.99 5.95 7.00
N GLU A 193 12.30 5.97 6.78
CA GLU A 193 13.09 4.79 6.42
C GLU A 193 12.92 3.66 7.43
N THR A 194 13.06 3.97 8.72
CA THR A 194 12.89 3.00 9.80
C THR A 194 11.48 2.39 9.82
N GLY A 195 10.45 3.23 9.65
CA GLY A 195 9.07 2.77 9.58
C GLY A 195 8.79 1.89 8.36
N ILE A 196 9.31 2.27 7.19
CA ILE A 196 9.20 1.47 5.95
C ILE A 196 9.85 0.10 6.14
N ILE A 197 11.08 0.05 6.66
CA ILE A 197 11.79 -1.22 6.89
C ILE A 197 11.01 -2.11 7.87
N ASN A 198 10.54 -1.56 8.99
CA ASN A 198 9.80 -2.32 10.01
C ASN A 198 8.47 -2.85 9.46
N MET A 199 7.71 -2.04 8.74
CA MET A 199 6.45 -2.47 8.13
C MET A 199 6.67 -3.48 7.03
N THR A 200 7.70 -3.32 6.19
CA THR A 200 8.01 -4.28 5.13
C THR A 200 8.47 -5.63 5.69
N ASP A 201 9.30 -5.64 6.74
CA ASP A 201 9.68 -6.88 7.44
C ASP A 201 8.46 -7.57 8.04
N TYR A 202 7.52 -6.81 8.60
CA TYR A 202 6.22 -7.32 9.05
C TYR A 202 5.43 -7.96 7.91
N ILE A 203 5.25 -7.26 6.78
CA ILE A 203 4.52 -7.77 5.61
C ILE A 203 5.17 -9.07 5.11
N ALA A 204 6.50 -9.10 4.96
CA ALA A 204 7.25 -10.26 4.47
C ALA A 204 7.10 -11.51 5.36
N ASN A 205 6.78 -11.34 6.64
CA ASN A 205 6.52 -12.44 7.57
C ASN A 205 5.03 -12.81 7.68
N HIS A 206 4.10 -11.94 7.24
CA HIS A 206 2.65 -12.10 7.45
C HIS A 206 1.81 -12.09 6.16
N TYR A 207 2.42 -12.03 4.98
CA TYR A 207 1.68 -11.92 3.72
C TYR A 207 0.65 -13.05 3.55
N SER A 208 -0.40 -12.73 2.83
CA SER A 208 -1.56 -13.59 2.59
C SER A 208 -1.17 -14.86 1.84
N ARG A 209 -1.67 -16.01 2.28
CA ARG A 209 -1.40 -17.31 1.64
C ARG A 209 -2.66 -18.15 1.58
N TYR A 210 -2.64 -19.16 0.70
CA TYR A 210 -3.72 -20.14 0.53
C TYR A 210 -5.07 -19.48 0.23
N SER A 211 -6.09 -19.75 1.02
CA SER A 211 -7.43 -19.18 0.82
C SER A 211 -7.55 -17.68 1.03
N SER A 212 -6.50 -17.03 1.52
CA SER A 212 -6.40 -15.56 1.62
C SER A 212 -5.52 -14.96 0.53
N ALA A 213 -4.97 -15.77 -0.37
CA ALA A 213 -4.18 -15.34 -1.50
C ALA A 213 -5.11 -14.90 -2.64
N ASN A 214 -5.36 -13.61 -2.72
CA ASN A 214 -6.12 -12.92 -3.74
C ASN A 214 -5.42 -11.60 -4.06
N ASN A 215 -6.14 -10.53 -4.45
CA ASN A 215 -5.56 -9.20 -4.67
C ASN A 215 -4.71 -8.72 -3.48
N HIS A 216 -5.05 -9.09 -2.24
CA HIS A 216 -4.24 -8.79 -1.05
C HIS A 216 -2.78 -9.21 -1.21
N LEU A 217 -2.55 -10.48 -1.60
CA LEU A 217 -1.19 -10.99 -1.79
C LEU A 217 -0.42 -10.23 -2.87
N ILE A 218 -1.09 -9.78 -3.92
CA ILE A 218 -0.46 -9.04 -5.02
C ILE A 218 0.04 -7.69 -4.54
N VAL A 219 -0.77 -6.96 -3.78
CA VAL A 219 -0.40 -5.65 -3.21
C VAL A 219 0.70 -5.80 -2.15
N GLU A 220 0.60 -6.83 -1.31
CA GLU A 220 1.62 -7.15 -0.31
C GLU A 220 2.97 -7.46 -0.98
N ALA A 221 2.97 -8.26 -2.05
CA ALA A 221 4.16 -8.56 -2.82
C ALA A 221 4.75 -7.31 -3.51
N TYR A 222 3.88 -6.43 -4.07
CA TYR A 222 4.33 -5.16 -4.62
C TYR A 222 5.07 -4.31 -3.58
N ALA A 223 4.49 -4.12 -2.40
CA ALA A 223 5.11 -3.30 -1.35
C ALA A 223 6.45 -3.88 -0.86
N ILE A 224 6.55 -5.22 -0.73
CA ILE A 224 7.82 -5.90 -0.42
C ILE A 224 8.85 -5.63 -1.52
N GLY A 225 8.47 -5.77 -2.79
CA GLY A 225 9.34 -5.56 -3.93
C GLY A 225 9.78 -4.11 -4.08
N GLN A 226 8.86 -3.16 -3.93
CA GLN A 226 9.14 -1.73 -3.96
C GLN A 226 10.18 -1.34 -2.91
N SER A 227 9.95 -1.74 -1.66
CA SER A 227 10.92 -1.49 -0.58
C SER A 227 12.25 -2.20 -0.85
N GLY A 228 12.21 -3.44 -1.37
CA GLY A 228 13.41 -4.20 -1.75
C GLY A 228 14.26 -3.48 -2.80
N VAL A 229 13.63 -2.88 -3.83
CA VAL A 229 14.35 -2.11 -4.86
C VAL A 229 14.95 -0.84 -4.26
N LEU A 230 14.18 -0.06 -3.50
CA LEU A 230 14.66 1.19 -2.89
C LEU A 230 15.80 0.96 -1.88
N LEU A 231 15.76 -0.15 -1.17
CA LEU A 231 16.79 -0.54 -0.18
C LEU A 231 17.94 -1.37 -0.80
N ASN A 232 17.90 -1.64 -2.10
CA ASN A 232 18.82 -2.57 -2.77
C ASN A 232 18.90 -3.94 -2.05
N TYR A 233 17.77 -4.42 -1.52
CA TYR A 233 17.72 -5.65 -0.73
C TYR A 233 17.14 -6.81 -1.55
N LYS A 234 18.04 -7.58 -2.17
CA LYS A 234 17.69 -8.66 -3.10
C LYS A 234 16.70 -9.69 -2.53
N PRO A 235 16.75 -10.12 -1.24
CA PRO A 235 15.78 -11.10 -0.75
C PRO A 235 14.32 -10.65 -0.86
N TRP A 236 14.02 -9.37 -0.68
CA TRP A 236 12.65 -8.86 -0.84
C TRP A 236 12.27 -8.71 -2.30
N ILE A 237 13.21 -8.33 -3.18
CA ILE A 237 12.97 -8.30 -4.63
C ILE A 237 12.63 -9.70 -5.14
N ASP A 238 13.45 -10.69 -4.79
CA ASP A 238 13.27 -12.09 -5.24
C ASP A 238 11.94 -12.67 -4.72
N LEU A 239 11.59 -12.39 -3.46
CA LEU A 239 10.32 -12.81 -2.87
C LEU A 239 9.12 -12.23 -3.63
N ALA A 240 9.15 -10.94 -3.91
CA ALA A 240 8.09 -10.27 -4.65
C ALA A 240 7.93 -10.82 -6.07
N VAL A 241 9.02 -10.95 -6.81
CA VAL A 241 9.01 -11.51 -8.17
C VAL A 241 8.49 -12.94 -8.16
N GLN A 242 8.94 -13.77 -7.23
CA GLN A 242 8.47 -15.16 -7.09
C GLN A 242 6.97 -15.24 -6.82
N ILE A 243 6.45 -14.41 -5.91
CA ILE A 243 5.02 -14.39 -5.60
C ILE A 243 4.23 -13.96 -6.83
N LEU A 244 4.53 -12.79 -7.39
CA LEU A 244 3.78 -12.23 -8.52
C LEU A 244 3.78 -13.16 -9.74
N THR A 245 4.94 -13.75 -10.08
CA THR A 245 5.05 -14.70 -11.17
C THR A 245 4.13 -15.91 -10.98
N LYS A 246 4.12 -16.48 -9.79
CA LYS A 246 3.28 -17.63 -9.48
C LYS A 246 1.79 -17.29 -9.51
N GLU A 247 1.41 -16.13 -9.03
CA GLU A 247 0.02 -15.75 -8.85
C GLU A 247 -0.69 -15.41 -10.18
N PHE A 248 0.02 -15.09 -11.27
CA PHE A 248 -0.61 -14.86 -12.57
C PHE A 248 -1.51 -16.03 -12.98
N SER A 249 -0.99 -17.24 -13.01
CA SER A 249 -1.78 -18.41 -13.41
C SER A 249 -2.77 -18.88 -12.36
N LEU A 250 -2.52 -18.60 -11.09
CA LEU A 250 -3.40 -19.00 -9.98
C LEU A 250 -4.62 -18.09 -9.87
N GLN A 251 -4.45 -16.77 -10.09
CA GLN A 251 -5.50 -15.78 -9.87
C GLN A 251 -6.24 -15.36 -11.16
N ASN A 252 -5.74 -15.75 -12.34
CA ASN A 252 -6.36 -15.37 -13.60
C ASN A 252 -6.71 -16.60 -14.45
N TYR A 253 -7.72 -16.47 -15.30
CA TYR A 253 -8.02 -17.41 -16.36
C TYR A 253 -7.07 -17.17 -17.54
N SER A 254 -6.99 -18.16 -18.45
CA SER A 254 -6.04 -18.13 -19.59
C SER A 254 -6.27 -16.99 -20.58
N ASP A 255 -7.45 -16.39 -20.57
CA ASP A 255 -7.86 -15.23 -21.37
C ASP A 255 -7.54 -13.89 -20.72
N GLY A 256 -7.04 -13.89 -19.49
CA GLY A 256 -6.67 -12.68 -18.74
C GLY A 256 -7.74 -12.17 -17.78
N VAL A 257 -8.89 -12.86 -17.64
CA VAL A 257 -9.91 -12.47 -16.67
C VAL A 257 -9.49 -12.89 -15.26
N ASN A 258 -9.56 -11.96 -14.31
CA ASN A 258 -9.26 -12.26 -12.91
C ASN A 258 -10.37 -13.12 -12.28
N LYS A 259 -9.97 -14.13 -11.49
CA LYS A 259 -10.88 -15.10 -10.87
C LYS A 259 -11.73 -14.54 -9.73
N GLU A 260 -11.45 -13.33 -9.26
CA GLU A 260 -12.33 -12.65 -8.30
C GLU A 260 -13.60 -12.11 -8.96
N LEU A 261 -13.65 -12.12 -10.32
CA LEU A 261 -14.82 -11.71 -11.11
C LEU A 261 -15.33 -10.32 -10.74
N SER A 262 -14.41 -9.40 -10.49
CA SER A 262 -14.64 -7.97 -10.30
C SER A 262 -13.71 -7.20 -11.22
N LEU A 263 -14.26 -6.28 -12.00
CA LEU A 263 -13.46 -5.46 -12.90
C LEU A 263 -12.56 -4.51 -12.12
N HIS A 264 -13.06 -4.01 -10.99
CA HIS A 264 -12.27 -3.16 -10.10
C HIS A 264 -11.08 -3.92 -9.51
N TYR A 265 -11.29 -5.12 -8.96
CA TYR A 265 -10.18 -5.91 -8.41
C TYR A 265 -9.20 -6.37 -9.49
N GLN A 266 -9.64 -6.58 -10.73
CA GLN A 266 -8.74 -6.81 -11.84
C GLN A 266 -7.85 -5.59 -12.11
N SER A 267 -8.41 -4.38 -12.15
CA SER A 267 -7.64 -3.16 -12.37
C SER A 267 -6.67 -2.88 -11.21
N PHE A 268 -7.09 -3.14 -9.98
CA PHE A 268 -6.26 -3.04 -8.79
C PHE A 268 -5.07 -4.02 -8.79
N TYR A 269 -5.31 -5.27 -9.22
CA TYR A 269 -4.25 -6.26 -9.48
C TYR A 269 -3.27 -5.73 -10.53
N MET A 270 -3.79 -5.24 -11.67
CA MET A 270 -3.00 -4.73 -12.78
C MET A 270 -2.18 -3.50 -12.39
N GLU A 271 -2.69 -2.61 -11.53
CA GLU A 271 -1.96 -1.48 -10.99
C GLU A 271 -0.72 -1.94 -10.21
N ALA A 272 -0.89 -2.87 -9.27
CA ALA A 272 0.22 -3.37 -8.44
C ALA A 272 1.34 -3.98 -9.29
N VAL A 273 0.97 -4.86 -10.23
CA VAL A 273 1.95 -5.54 -11.08
C VAL A 273 2.59 -4.58 -12.09
N GLY A 274 1.82 -3.64 -12.63
CA GLY A 274 2.30 -2.61 -13.54
C GLY A 274 3.32 -1.67 -12.88
N LEU A 275 3.05 -1.21 -11.67
CA LEU A 275 3.97 -0.42 -10.87
C LEU A 275 5.25 -1.20 -10.55
N MET A 276 5.14 -2.49 -10.20
CA MET A 276 6.31 -3.34 -9.94
C MET A 276 7.14 -3.56 -11.20
N MET A 277 6.51 -3.88 -12.32
CA MET A 277 7.18 -4.08 -13.61
C MET A 277 7.94 -2.83 -14.04
N ARG A 278 7.30 -1.64 -13.91
CA ARG A 278 7.95 -0.36 -14.18
C ARG A 278 9.19 -0.17 -13.29
N LEU A 279 9.07 -0.43 -11.99
CA LEU A 279 10.15 -0.23 -11.04
C LEU A 279 11.34 -1.16 -11.34
N LEU A 280 11.08 -2.44 -11.60
CA LEU A 280 12.11 -3.41 -11.98
C LEU A 280 12.85 -2.98 -13.26
N ARG A 281 12.11 -2.65 -14.33
CA ARG A 281 12.70 -2.23 -15.62
C ARG A 281 13.54 -0.97 -15.50
N LYS A 282 13.05 0.04 -14.79
CA LYS A 282 13.78 1.30 -14.58
C LYS A 282 15.09 1.09 -13.79
N ASN A 283 15.16 0.03 -12.97
CA ASN A 283 16.36 -0.32 -12.22
C ASN A 283 17.19 -1.46 -12.87
N TYR A 284 16.93 -1.80 -14.14
CA TYR A 284 17.64 -2.85 -14.88
C TYR A 284 17.57 -4.22 -14.21
N ILE A 285 16.51 -4.47 -13.45
CA ILE A 285 16.22 -5.77 -12.85
C ILE A 285 15.36 -6.58 -13.83
N VAL A 286 15.74 -7.84 -14.02
CA VAL A 286 15.04 -8.72 -14.98
C VAL A 286 13.58 -8.91 -14.57
N VAL A 287 12.67 -8.61 -15.50
CA VAL A 287 11.25 -8.93 -15.40
C VAL A 287 11.02 -10.25 -16.13
N PRO A 288 10.33 -11.23 -15.55
CA PRO A 288 9.99 -12.47 -16.25
C PRO A 288 9.14 -12.18 -17.49
N ASP A 289 9.50 -12.81 -18.64
CA ASP A 289 8.86 -12.55 -19.95
C ASP A 289 7.34 -12.81 -19.92
N GLU A 290 6.91 -13.80 -19.15
CA GLU A 290 5.51 -14.17 -18.99
C GLU A 290 4.62 -13.04 -18.38
N TRP A 291 5.22 -12.08 -17.65
CA TRP A 291 4.46 -10.94 -17.11
C TRP A 291 3.87 -10.09 -18.22
N SER A 292 4.63 -9.85 -19.29
CA SER A 292 4.15 -9.06 -20.43
C SER A 292 3.01 -9.78 -21.16
N GLU A 293 3.08 -11.10 -21.28
CA GLU A 293 2.01 -11.88 -21.90
C GLU A 293 0.70 -11.82 -21.09
N TRP A 294 0.78 -12.05 -19.77
CA TRP A 294 -0.37 -11.99 -18.88
C TRP A 294 -0.99 -10.60 -18.83
N LEU A 295 -0.19 -9.57 -18.61
CA LEU A 295 -0.68 -8.19 -18.57
C LEU A 295 -1.26 -7.75 -19.91
N GLY A 296 -0.71 -8.19 -21.03
CA GLY A 296 -1.28 -7.95 -22.36
C GLY A 296 -2.70 -8.49 -22.49
N LYS A 297 -2.94 -9.73 -22.07
CA LYS A 297 -4.29 -10.32 -22.06
C LYS A 297 -5.25 -9.56 -21.13
N MET A 298 -4.78 -9.22 -19.92
CA MET A 298 -5.58 -8.45 -18.96
C MET A 298 -5.93 -7.05 -19.50
N CYS A 299 -5.00 -6.38 -20.17
CA CYS A 299 -5.25 -5.08 -20.81
C CYS A 299 -6.28 -5.18 -21.93
N HIS A 300 -6.20 -6.22 -22.76
CA HIS A 300 -7.21 -6.45 -23.81
C HIS A 300 -8.59 -6.61 -23.20
N TYR A 301 -8.72 -7.46 -22.19
CA TYR A 301 -10.00 -7.66 -21.51
C TYR A 301 -10.53 -6.37 -20.86
N LEU A 302 -9.69 -5.66 -20.11
CA LEU A 302 -10.10 -4.42 -19.45
C LEU A 302 -10.53 -3.37 -20.50
N ARG A 303 -9.77 -3.19 -21.58
CA ARG A 303 -10.13 -2.26 -22.65
C ARG A 303 -11.45 -2.62 -23.31
N ASP A 304 -11.71 -3.92 -23.55
CA ASP A 304 -12.94 -4.39 -24.17
C ASP A 304 -14.18 -4.23 -23.24
N CYS A 305 -13.95 -4.03 -21.93
CA CYS A 305 -14.99 -3.68 -20.95
C CYS A 305 -15.26 -2.17 -20.85
N LEU A 306 -14.41 -1.32 -21.44
CA LEU A 306 -14.59 0.13 -21.41
C LEU A 306 -15.44 0.59 -22.60
N GLY A 307 -16.37 1.49 -22.35
CA GLY A 307 -17.10 2.23 -23.37
C GLY A 307 -16.24 3.30 -24.05
N GLU A 308 -16.83 3.98 -25.01
CA GLU A 308 -16.16 4.96 -25.89
C GLU A 308 -15.62 6.18 -25.10
N HIS A 309 -16.22 6.46 -23.92
CA HIS A 309 -15.83 7.56 -23.04
C HIS A 309 -15.32 7.08 -21.67
N GLY A 310 -14.82 5.84 -21.59
CA GLY A 310 -14.29 5.25 -20.38
C GLY A 310 -15.35 4.77 -19.38
N GLU A 311 -16.63 4.72 -19.78
CA GLU A 311 -17.69 4.14 -18.96
C GLU A 311 -17.45 2.63 -18.78
N VAL A 312 -17.78 2.14 -17.61
CA VAL A 312 -17.63 0.73 -17.26
C VAL A 312 -18.97 0.12 -16.91
N VAL A 313 -19.24 -1.06 -17.42
CA VAL A 313 -20.30 -1.90 -16.86
C VAL A 313 -19.73 -2.55 -15.60
N GLU A 314 -20.02 -1.97 -14.45
CA GLU A 314 -19.54 -2.51 -13.19
C GLU A 314 -20.20 -3.84 -12.86
N PHE A 315 -19.37 -4.82 -12.51
CA PHE A 315 -19.79 -6.10 -11.98
C PHE A 315 -18.80 -6.58 -10.91
N GLY A 316 -19.31 -7.36 -9.97
CA GLY A 316 -18.56 -7.80 -8.80
C GLY A 316 -18.40 -6.69 -7.76
N ASP A 317 -17.53 -6.92 -6.80
CA ASP A 317 -17.26 -5.97 -5.72
C ASP A 317 -16.44 -4.78 -6.22
N ASN A 318 -16.82 -3.58 -5.77
CA ASN A 318 -16.05 -2.36 -6.01
C ASN A 318 -15.97 -1.59 -4.68
N ASP A 319 -14.76 -1.45 -4.14
CA ASP A 319 -14.45 -0.66 -2.96
C ASP A 319 -13.56 0.55 -3.28
N GLU A 320 -13.48 0.91 -4.56
CA GLU A 320 -12.69 2.04 -5.09
C GLU A 320 -11.22 2.01 -4.66
N GLY A 321 -10.72 0.80 -4.33
CA GLY A 321 -9.36 0.58 -3.87
C GLY A 321 -8.33 0.97 -4.93
N LYS A 322 -7.28 1.68 -4.50
CA LYS A 322 -6.11 2.06 -5.30
C LYS A 322 -4.86 1.96 -4.45
N ILE A 323 -3.70 1.84 -5.11
CA ILE A 323 -2.41 1.74 -4.42
C ILE A 323 -1.80 3.12 -4.22
N LEU A 324 -1.94 3.98 -5.22
CA LEU A 324 -1.33 5.29 -5.26
C LEU A 324 -2.32 6.34 -5.74
N ASP A 325 -2.34 7.49 -5.07
CA ASP A 325 -3.03 8.68 -5.52
C ASP A 325 -2.14 9.91 -5.35
N LEU A 326 -1.53 10.35 -6.44
CA LEU A 326 -0.69 11.55 -6.48
C LEU A 326 -1.40 12.74 -7.14
N CYS A 327 -2.63 12.56 -7.61
CA CYS A 327 -3.40 13.61 -8.28
C CYS A 327 -4.28 14.37 -7.28
N GLY A 328 -4.88 13.67 -6.32
CA GLY A 328 -5.85 14.24 -5.37
C GLY A 328 -7.13 14.74 -6.04
N GLU A 329 -7.37 14.36 -7.27
CA GLU A 329 -8.55 14.71 -8.08
C GLU A 329 -9.21 13.43 -8.63
N HIS A 330 -10.47 13.52 -9.00
CA HIS A 330 -11.15 12.40 -9.64
C HIS A 330 -10.55 12.11 -11.02
N TYR A 331 -10.10 10.87 -11.20
CA TYR A 331 -9.62 10.35 -12.48
C TYR A 331 -10.21 8.97 -12.72
N ASN A 332 -10.30 8.57 -13.99
CA ASN A 332 -10.73 7.23 -14.33
C ASN A 332 -9.60 6.24 -14.02
N HIS A 333 -9.78 5.43 -12.96
CA HIS A 333 -8.78 4.46 -12.52
C HIS A 333 -8.46 3.41 -13.59
N TYR A 334 -9.45 2.99 -14.35
CA TYR A 334 -9.25 2.00 -15.43
C TYR A 334 -8.38 2.54 -16.56
N GLU A 335 -8.65 3.78 -16.98
CA GLU A 335 -7.82 4.47 -18.00
C GLU A 335 -6.40 4.71 -17.48
N TYR A 336 -6.25 5.08 -16.23
CA TYR A 336 -4.93 5.22 -15.59
C TYR A 336 -4.15 3.91 -15.64
N VAL A 337 -4.76 2.79 -15.27
CA VAL A 337 -4.11 1.46 -15.28
C VAL A 337 -3.73 1.05 -16.69
N LEU A 338 -4.61 1.27 -17.69
CA LEU A 338 -4.28 1.01 -19.11
C LEU A 338 -3.13 1.90 -19.59
N GLY A 339 -3.11 3.18 -19.22
CA GLY A 339 -2.02 4.11 -19.52
C GLY A 339 -0.69 3.67 -18.89
N LEU A 340 -0.70 3.28 -17.61
CA LEU A 340 0.46 2.73 -16.91
C LEU A 340 1.07 1.54 -17.64
N LEU A 341 0.22 0.61 -18.10
CA LEU A 341 0.64 -0.63 -18.74
C LEU A 341 1.01 -0.44 -20.21
N SER A 342 0.32 0.44 -20.95
CA SER A 342 0.68 0.71 -22.35
C SER A 342 2.13 1.20 -22.48
N CYS A 343 2.58 2.05 -21.58
CA CYS A 343 3.98 2.50 -21.49
C CYS A 343 4.98 1.38 -21.13
N GLN A 344 4.50 0.22 -20.68
CA GLN A 344 5.34 -0.91 -20.30
C GLN A 344 5.33 -2.05 -21.31
N LEU A 345 4.25 -2.18 -22.10
CA LEU A 345 4.04 -3.32 -23.00
C LEU A 345 4.38 -2.99 -24.45
N PHE A 346 4.29 -1.72 -24.84
CA PHE A 346 4.49 -1.19 -26.18
C PHE A 346 5.52 -0.06 -26.19
#